data_f8963366db4aaf8671a2e52c646b3951
#
_entry.id   f8963366db4aaf8671a2e52c646b3951
#
_cell.length_a   1.000
_cell.length_b   1.000
_cell.length_c   1.000
_cell.angle_alpha   90.00
_cell.angle_beta   90.00
_cell.angle_gamma   90.00
#
_symmetry.space_group_name_H-M   'P 1'
#
loop_
_entity.id
_entity.type
_entity.pdbx_description
1 polymer ?
#
loop_
_entity_poly.entity_id
_entity_poly.type
_entity_poly.pdbx_seq_one_letter_code
_entity_poly.pdbx_strand_id
1 'polypeptide(L)'
;TANWEQTEAYEKVETILQSNPDIKGIVCGNDTMAVGAAAAIKAAGLKDICIIGVDGSDEAAAEIKSGYMTGTALQQCALIAEMAVEQADKYLKEGTTGLEEKQLVDCVAITSENVDKLSAFVYSE
;
A
#
# COMPACT_ATOMS: atom_id res chain seq x y z
N THR A 1 -0.52 9.36 -14.76
CA THR A 1 -0.86 8.04 -14.20
C THR A 1 0.25 7.05 -14.47
N ALA A 2 0.43 6.07 -13.62
CA ALA A 2 1.35 4.94 -13.78
C ALA A 2 0.58 3.59 -13.84
N ASN A 3 -0.71 3.62 -14.12
CA ASN A 3 -1.59 2.49 -14.43
C ASN A 3 -1.48 1.31 -13.44
N TRP A 4 -1.16 1.60 -12.17
CA TRP A 4 -0.94 0.63 -11.08
C TRP A 4 0.32 -0.25 -11.26
N GLU A 5 1.20 0.09 -12.20
CA GLU A 5 2.36 -0.68 -12.61
C GLU A 5 3.68 -0.11 -12.06
N GLN A 6 4.56 -1.02 -11.61
CA GLN A 6 5.85 -0.67 -11.01
C GLN A 6 6.78 0.04 -11.99
N THR A 7 6.94 -0.51 -13.19
CA THR A 7 7.84 0.03 -14.22
C THR A 7 7.39 1.41 -14.67
N GLU A 8 6.09 1.59 -14.89
CA GLU A 8 5.56 2.89 -15.27
C GLU A 8 5.73 3.93 -14.14
N ALA A 9 5.57 3.53 -12.88
CA ALA A 9 5.83 4.40 -11.73
C ALA A 9 7.30 4.81 -11.67
N TYR A 10 8.23 3.89 -11.87
CA TYR A 10 9.66 4.17 -11.94
C TYR A 10 9.97 5.25 -13.00
N GLU A 11 9.53 5.05 -14.25
CA GLU A 11 9.77 5.98 -15.36
C GLU A 11 9.17 7.37 -15.11
N LYS A 12 7.96 7.42 -14.51
CA LYS A 12 7.32 8.69 -14.16
C LYS A 12 8.08 9.43 -13.07
N VAL A 13 8.52 8.73 -12.03
CA VAL A 13 9.28 9.35 -10.94
C VAL A 13 10.64 9.82 -11.43
N GLU A 14 11.33 9.06 -12.27
CA GLU A 14 12.57 9.49 -12.91
C GLU A 14 12.37 10.81 -13.68
N THR A 15 11.30 10.91 -14.48
CA THR A 15 10.95 12.13 -15.20
C THR A 15 10.61 13.30 -14.25
N ILE A 16 9.87 13.02 -13.17
CA ILE A 16 9.50 14.05 -12.17
C ILE A 16 10.74 14.60 -11.47
N LEU A 17 11.70 13.74 -11.10
CA LEU A 17 12.94 14.14 -10.45
C LEU A 17 13.78 15.08 -11.32
N GLN A 18 13.81 14.86 -12.64
CA GLN A 18 14.51 15.75 -13.57
C GLN A 18 13.90 17.17 -13.58
N SER A 19 12.58 17.26 -13.43
CA SER A 19 11.85 18.53 -13.46
C SER A 19 11.70 19.17 -12.08
N ASN A 20 11.75 18.37 -11.02
CA ASN A 20 11.50 18.78 -9.63
C ASN A 20 12.52 18.14 -8.68
N PRO A 21 13.79 18.57 -8.70
CA PRO A 21 14.85 17.93 -7.90
C PRO A 21 14.66 18.09 -6.39
N ASP A 22 13.84 19.04 -5.95
CA ASP A 22 13.59 19.34 -4.54
C ASP A 22 12.36 18.64 -3.95
N ILE A 23 11.79 17.65 -4.66
CA ILE A 23 10.62 16.90 -4.17
C ILE A 23 10.92 16.26 -2.81
N LYS A 24 9.95 16.31 -1.88
CA LYS A 24 10.10 15.81 -0.52
C LYS A 24 9.20 14.62 -0.21
N GLY A 25 8.22 14.37 -1.05
CA GLY A 25 7.30 13.25 -0.83
C GLY A 25 6.59 12.81 -2.09
N ILE A 26 6.24 11.53 -2.11
CA ILE A 26 5.51 10.85 -3.17
C ILE A 26 4.44 9.99 -2.51
N VAL A 27 3.18 10.18 -2.91
CA VAL A 27 2.08 9.32 -2.49
C VAL A 27 1.65 8.49 -3.69
N CYS A 28 1.65 7.19 -3.53
CA CYS A 28 1.27 6.22 -4.57
C CYS A 28 -0.07 5.59 -4.22
N GLY A 29 -0.87 5.29 -5.24
CA GLY A 29 -2.18 4.66 -5.06
C GLY A 29 -2.10 3.18 -4.65
N ASN A 30 -0.94 2.53 -4.86
CA ASN A 30 -0.66 1.19 -4.35
C ASN A 30 0.83 0.99 -4.06
N ASP A 31 1.17 -0.11 -3.42
CA ASP A 31 2.54 -0.48 -3.06
C ASP A 31 3.40 -0.82 -4.29
N THR A 32 2.81 -1.41 -5.32
CA THR A 32 3.52 -1.72 -6.57
C THR A 32 4.12 -0.45 -7.18
N MET A 33 3.34 0.63 -7.25
CA MET A 33 3.85 1.92 -7.71
C MET A 33 4.83 2.56 -6.72
N ALA A 34 4.61 2.39 -5.42
CA ALA A 34 5.50 2.93 -4.39
C ALA A 34 6.90 2.28 -4.43
N VAL A 35 6.97 0.97 -4.65
CA VAL A 35 8.22 0.23 -4.85
C VAL A 35 8.93 0.72 -6.13
N GLY A 36 8.18 0.98 -7.21
CA GLY A 36 8.73 1.60 -8.43
C GLY A 36 9.31 2.99 -8.18
N ALA A 37 8.59 3.82 -7.42
CA ALA A 37 9.06 5.13 -6.99
C ALA A 37 10.34 5.04 -6.14
N ALA A 38 10.39 4.13 -5.16
CA ALA A 38 11.55 3.88 -4.32
C ALA A 38 12.78 3.45 -5.16
N ALA A 39 12.56 2.61 -6.16
CA ALA A 39 13.63 2.19 -7.08
C ALA A 39 14.20 3.37 -7.89
N ALA A 40 13.35 4.29 -8.36
CA ALA A 40 13.79 5.49 -9.08
C ALA A 40 14.60 6.44 -8.16
N ILE A 41 14.18 6.62 -6.91
CA ILE A 41 14.89 7.39 -5.89
C ILE A 41 16.26 6.78 -5.60
N LYS A 42 16.34 5.44 -5.45
CA LYS A 42 17.60 4.71 -5.29
C LYS A 42 18.54 4.92 -6.48
N ALA A 43 18.03 4.79 -7.70
CA ALA A 43 18.81 4.96 -8.93
C ALA A 43 19.36 6.38 -9.08
N ALA A 44 18.60 7.37 -8.63
CA ALA A 44 19.04 8.79 -8.59
C ALA A 44 20.04 9.10 -7.46
N GLY A 45 20.34 8.15 -6.58
CA GLY A 45 21.21 8.35 -5.41
C GLY A 45 20.61 9.26 -4.34
N LEU A 46 19.31 9.47 -4.36
CA LEU A 46 18.59 10.33 -3.43
C LEU A 46 18.14 9.54 -2.18
N LYS A 47 17.94 10.29 -1.09
CA LYS A 47 17.41 9.79 0.19
C LYS A 47 16.48 10.84 0.81
N ASP A 48 15.87 10.48 1.91
CA ASP A 48 15.02 11.38 2.72
C ASP A 48 13.81 11.96 1.94
N ILE A 49 13.29 11.16 1.01
CA ILE A 49 12.02 11.43 0.32
C ILE A 49 10.95 10.52 0.93
N CYS A 50 9.90 11.14 1.46
CA CYS A 50 8.77 10.40 2.03
C CYS A 50 8.00 9.68 0.93
N ILE A 51 7.98 8.34 0.95
CA ILE A 51 7.20 7.54 0.01
C ILE A 51 6.15 6.74 0.78
N ILE A 52 4.88 6.92 0.41
CA ILE A 52 3.73 6.23 0.99
C ILE A 52 3.03 5.42 -0.10
N GLY A 53 2.76 4.16 0.22
CA GLY A 53 1.96 3.24 -0.58
C GLY A 53 0.62 2.89 0.06
N VAL A 54 -0.08 1.96 -0.56
CA VAL A 54 -1.32 1.35 -0.08
C VAL A 54 -1.25 -0.13 -0.44
N ASP A 55 -1.77 -0.99 0.36
CA ASP A 55 -2.06 -2.43 0.32
C ASP A 55 -1.40 -3.20 1.46
N GLY A 56 -0.17 -2.88 1.87
CA GLY A 56 0.57 -3.64 2.88
C GLY A 56 1.28 -4.86 2.30
N SER A 57 1.91 -4.74 1.13
CA SER A 57 2.64 -5.82 0.48
C SER A 57 3.97 -6.16 1.17
N ASP A 58 4.46 -7.37 0.96
CA ASP A 58 5.78 -7.79 1.48
C ASP A 58 6.93 -7.00 0.83
N GLU A 59 6.78 -6.58 -0.43
CA GLU A 59 7.73 -5.73 -1.14
C GLU A 59 7.80 -4.33 -0.50
N ALA A 60 6.66 -3.74 -0.19
CA ALA A 60 6.61 -2.46 0.52
C ALA A 60 7.20 -2.60 1.93
N ALA A 61 6.92 -3.69 2.64
CA ALA A 61 7.53 -3.97 3.94
C ALA A 61 9.07 -4.02 3.86
N ALA A 62 9.62 -4.64 2.82
CA ALA A 62 11.06 -4.66 2.58
C ALA A 62 11.62 -3.25 2.33
N GLU A 63 10.92 -2.42 1.57
CA GLU A 63 11.33 -1.04 1.29
C GLU A 63 11.21 -0.13 2.51
N ILE A 64 10.23 -0.36 3.39
CA ILE A 64 10.12 0.34 4.68
C ILE A 64 11.30 -0.03 5.58
N LYS A 65 11.63 -1.33 5.69
CA LYS A 65 12.79 -1.81 6.47
C LYS A 65 14.11 -1.28 5.93
N SER A 66 14.25 -1.11 4.63
CA SER A 66 15.44 -0.54 4.00
C SER A 66 15.53 1.00 4.12
N GLY A 67 14.46 1.66 4.57
CA GLY A 67 14.37 3.12 4.73
C GLY A 67 14.09 3.89 3.44
N TYR A 68 13.69 3.23 2.36
CA TYR A 68 13.31 3.87 1.11
C TYR A 68 11.82 4.15 0.97
N MET A 69 10.98 3.47 1.75
CA MET A 69 9.58 3.85 1.93
C MET A 69 9.36 4.27 3.40
N THR A 70 8.51 5.25 3.60
CA THR A 70 8.13 5.74 4.93
C THR A 70 7.03 4.87 5.54
N GLY A 71 6.11 4.37 4.68
CA GLY A 71 5.03 3.52 5.15
C GLY A 71 4.08 3.11 4.04
N THR A 72 3.13 2.27 4.42
CA THR A 72 2.00 1.86 3.60
C THR A 72 0.72 1.79 4.44
N ALA A 73 -0.43 1.99 3.83
CA ALA A 73 -1.72 1.75 4.43
C ALA A 73 -2.15 0.32 4.11
N LEU A 74 -2.02 -0.59 5.08
CA LEU A 74 -2.49 -1.96 4.91
C LEU A 74 -4.00 -2.00 4.74
N GLN A 75 -4.46 -2.50 3.61
CA GLN A 75 -5.83 -2.95 3.44
C GLN A 75 -5.98 -4.33 4.09
N GLN A 76 -6.89 -4.47 5.03
CA GLN A 76 -7.11 -5.73 5.75
C GLN A 76 -7.83 -6.75 4.85
N CYS A 77 -7.19 -7.19 3.77
CA CYS A 77 -7.77 -8.01 2.71
C CYS A 77 -8.35 -9.33 3.23
N ALA A 78 -7.70 -9.95 4.23
CA ALA A 78 -8.21 -11.18 4.86
C ALA A 78 -9.56 -10.94 5.55
N LEU A 79 -9.66 -9.88 6.36
CA LEU A 79 -10.90 -9.48 7.03
C LEU A 79 -12.00 -9.11 6.02
N ILE A 80 -11.65 -8.35 4.98
CA ILE A 80 -12.60 -7.99 3.91
C ILE A 80 -13.15 -9.24 3.21
N ALA A 81 -12.29 -10.20 2.90
CA ALA A 81 -12.69 -11.44 2.25
C ALA A 81 -13.58 -12.30 3.17
N GLU A 82 -13.23 -12.43 4.45
CA GLU A 82 -14.03 -13.13 5.46
C GLU A 82 -15.43 -12.53 5.58
N MET A 83 -15.52 -11.23 5.79
CA MET A 83 -16.79 -10.48 5.86
C MET A 83 -17.63 -10.68 4.59
N ALA A 84 -17.03 -10.66 3.42
CA ALA A 84 -17.73 -10.83 2.16
C ALA A 84 -18.34 -12.24 2.04
N VAL A 85 -17.60 -13.29 2.41
CA VAL A 85 -18.07 -14.68 2.38
C VAL A 85 -19.16 -14.90 3.42
N GLU A 86 -18.99 -14.43 4.64
CA GLU A 86 -20.00 -14.55 5.71
C GLU A 86 -21.31 -13.86 5.33
N GLN A 87 -21.24 -12.67 4.75
CA GLN A 87 -22.41 -11.94 4.32
C GLN A 87 -23.12 -12.62 3.15
N ALA A 88 -22.37 -13.16 2.19
CA ALA A 88 -22.93 -13.92 1.08
C ALA A 88 -23.66 -15.18 1.57
N ASP A 89 -23.06 -15.94 2.48
CA ASP A 89 -23.65 -17.13 3.09
C ASP A 89 -24.95 -16.79 3.85
N LYS A 90 -24.91 -15.74 4.66
CA LYS A 90 -26.08 -15.26 5.38
C LYS A 90 -27.20 -14.82 4.44
N TYR A 91 -26.87 -14.06 3.42
CA TYR A 91 -27.86 -13.61 2.43
C TYR A 91 -28.53 -14.80 1.71
N LEU A 92 -27.77 -15.82 1.32
CA LEU A 92 -28.29 -17.02 0.69
C LEU A 92 -29.23 -17.82 1.59
N LYS A 93 -28.99 -17.81 2.90
CA LYS A 93 -29.81 -18.55 3.88
C LYS A 93 -31.05 -17.78 4.34
N GLU A 94 -30.91 -16.47 4.53
CA GLU A 94 -31.91 -15.65 5.21
C GLU A 94 -32.59 -14.60 4.29
N GLY A 95 -32.06 -14.39 3.07
CA GLY A 95 -32.54 -13.37 2.14
C GLY A 95 -32.13 -11.93 2.52
N THR A 96 -31.35 -11.78 3.58
CA THR A 96 -30.84 -10.48 4.05
C THR A 96 -29.55 -10.66 4.84
N THR A 97 -28.65 -9.68 4.78
CA THR A 97 -27.46 -9.63 5.65
C THR A 97 -27.80 -9.02 7.02
N GLY A 98 -28.86 -8.21 7.09
CA GLY A 98 -29.19 -7.40 8.27
C GLY A 98 -28.19 -6.28 8.56
N LEU A 99 -27.28 -6.00 7.62
CA LEU A 99 -26.23 -4.99 7.74
C LEU A 99 -26.48 -3.84 6.75
N GLU A 100 -25.83 -2.72 6.97
CA GLU A 100 -25.84 -1.59 6.04
C GLU A 100 -25.18 -1.97 4.72
N GLU A 101 -25.63 -1.37 3.61
CA GLU A 101 -25.10 -1.62 2.28
C GLU A 101 -23.61 -1.27 2.18
N LYS A 102 -23.20 -0.14 2.79
CA LYS A 102 -21.81 0.30 2.81
C LYS A 102 -21.17 -0.02 4.16
N GLN A 103 -20.16 -0.88 4.12
CA GLN A 103 -19.36 -1.23 5.28
C GLN A 103 -17.92 -0.77 5.04
N LEU A 104 -17.32 -0.17 6.06
CA LEU A 104 -15.94 0.28 6.02
C LEU A 104 -15.09 -0.63 6.90
N VAL A 105 -13.94 -1.00 6.37
CA VAL A 105 -12.87 -1.65 7.12
C VAL A 105 -11.70 -0.70 7.21
N ASP A 106 -11.28 -0.38 8.43
CA ASP A 106 -10.18 0.55 8.65
C ASP A 106 -8.86 -0.01 8.14
N CYS A 107 -8.04 0.86 7.53
CA CYS A 107 -6.68 0.52 7.18
C CYS A 107 -5.77 0.61 8.40
N VAL A 108 -4.71 -0.20 8.41
CA VAL A 108 -3.65 -0.11 9.42
C VAL A 108 -2.45 0.61 8.84
N ALA A 109 -1.98 1.66 9.52
CA ALA A 109 -0.75 2.34 9.11
C ALA A 109 0.47 1.48 9.46
N ILE A 110 1.24 1.11 8.45
CA ILE A 110 2.48 0.35 8.58
C ILE A 110 3.66 1.30 8.33
N THR A 111 4.56 1.36 9.29
CA THR A 111 5.77 2.18 9.27
C THR A 111 6.96 1.37 9.78
N SER A 112 8.14 1.97 9.86
CA SER A 112 9.33 1.34 10.47
C SER A 112 9.12 0.88 11.92
N GLU A 113 8.13 1.43 12.64
CA GLU A 113 7.85 1.08 14.03
C GLU A 113 7.12 -0.26 14.20
N ASN A 114 6.38 -0.69 13.18
CA ASN A 114 5.51 -1.88 13.28
C ASN A 114 5.57 -2.81 12.07
N VAL A 115 6.41 -2.54 11.08
CA VAL A 115 6.51 -3.33 9.84
C VAL A 115 6.90 -4.79 10.09
N ASP A 116 7.55 -5.10 11.21
CA ASP A 116 7.91 -6.49 11.57
C ASP A 116 6.70 -7.34 11.96
N LYS A 117 5.57 -6.71 12.24
CA LYS A 117 4.29 -7.38 12.53
C LYS A 117 3.45 -7.64 11.26
N LEU A 118 3.89 -7.15 10.10
CA LEU A 118 3.23 -7.36 8.81
C LEU A 118 3.83 -8.57 8.11
N SER A 119 2.98 -9.49 7.65
CA SER A 119 3.36 -10.62 6.80
C SER A 119 2.17 -11.05 5.94
N ALA A 120 2.39 -11.20 4.63
CA ALA A 120 1.38 -11.66 3.68
C ALA A 120 0.02 -10.93 3.81
N PHE A 121 0.05 -9.60 3.87
CA PHE A 121 -1.13 -8.72 4.04
C PHE A 121 -1.91 -8.93 5.36
N VAL A 122 -1.28 -9.52 6.37
CA VAL A 122 -1.85 -9.71 7.70
C VAL A 122 -0.99 -8.96 8.72
N TYR A 123 -1.65 -8.21 9.59
CA TYR A 123 -1.01 -7.54 10.72
C TYR A 123 -1.28 -8.30 12.01
N SER A 124 -0.23 -8.67 12.71
CA SER A 124 -0.31 -9.33 14.02
C SER A 124 -0.14 -8.28 15.13
N GLU A 125 -1.14 -8.11 16.00
CA GLU A 125 -1.09 -7.20 17.14
C GLU A 125 0.00 -7.55 18.17
#